data_8f3e7c26ac9cacda9100a9a0fe160142
#
_entry.id   8f3e7c26ac9cacda9100a9a0fe160142
#
_cell.length_a   1.000
_cell.length_b   1.000
_cell.length_c   1.000
_cell.angle_alpha   90.00
_cell.angle_beta   90.00
_cell.angle_gamma   90.00
#
_symmetry.space_group_name_H-M   'P 1'
#
loop_
_entity.id
_entity.type
_entity.pdbx_description
1 polymer ?
#
loop_
_entity_poly.entity_id
_entity_poly.type
_entity_poly.pdbx_seq_one_letter_code
_entity_poly.pdbx_strand_id
1 'polypeptide(L)'
;MSRTSILASIPDYKAFLTVEEMNQALLQLAKDYPDKVTVFEAGRSRKGSPMLCAKVGSGSKNALFYGCPHPNEPIGAMMCHYFARALAEDDGYRRELDYTFYIMPVSDVDGTKLNEAWFKGPFTIYHYARNFFRPAGEEQVEWTFPIQYKSFTFNAPLPETQALMKLLDETKPAFIYSLHNGGFGGAFWYISRDMGQEVYDEMYAAAAQGTVPLDLGEPEMPFVVNYSPAVYKMPCARDMYDFYEKFAPGNPAELMMGGDCSASYAGEDAALLVTELPYFYDKRVDSKKPLEYPRKTAALARIDLTLSHMELLTKYYKTMQPFYSPDNPFSKMLAMYVRLSSGSAESQRAYIEQDERFNEPCLESEAFSNIQMTRFYQLLNWGLMIRSAEFELSHNNSAVMRQVKEETEEILRAEADKLEKELDYSVIPIKNLVGIQLSCGLSVLEKLKSL
;
A
#
# COMPACT_ATOMS: atom_id res chain seq x y z
N MET A 1 -7.50 -12.15 27.79
CA MET A 1 -8.18 -10.88 27.36
C MET A 1 -9.30 -11.22 26.39
N SER A 2 -10.25 -10.34 26.16
CA SER A 2 -11.19 -10.43 25.04
C SER A 2 -10.70 -9.58 23.87
N ARG A 3 -11.26 -9.77 22.67
CA ARG A 3 -11.01 -8.88 21.51
C ARG A 3 -11.10 -7.39 21.90
N THR A 4 -12.14 -7.02 22.64
CA THR A 4 -12.34 -5.64 23.12
C THR A 4 -11.18 -5.15 23.99
N SER A 5 -10.68 -5.98 24.92
CA SER A 5 -9.59 -5.57 25.82
C SER A 5 -8.26 -5.44 25.09
N ILE A 6 -7.99 -6.29 24.08
CA ILE A 6 -6.80 -6.18 23.22
C ILE A 6 -6.83 -4.86 22.44
N LEU A 7 -7.93 -4.56 21.77
CA LEU A 7 -8.07 -3.32 21.01
C LEU A 7 -7.94 -2.08 21.92
N ALA A 8 -8.50 -2.13 23.12
CA ALA A 8 -8.39 -1.01 24.09
C ALA A 8 -6.96 -0.80 24.62
N SER A 9 -6.14 -1.84 24.64
CA SER A 9 -4.76 -1.81 25.17
C SER A 9 -3.72 -1.35 24.14
N ILE A 10 -4.12 -1.03 22.89
CA ILE A 10 -3.21 -0.50 21.88
C ILE A 10 -2.62 0.82 22.38
N PRO A 11 -1.28 0.97 22.43
CA PRO A 11 -0.64 2.20 22.88
C PRO A 11 -0.99 3.42 22.03
N ASP A 12 -0.95 4.59 22.64
CA ASP A 12 -1.11 5.86 21.93
C ASP A 12 0.20 6.25 21.25
N TYR A 13 0.50 5.57 20.14
CA TYR A 13 1.70 5.81 19.36
C TYR A 13 1.75 7.24 18.80
N LYS A 14 2.87 7.93 19.00
CA LYS A 14 3.12 9.28 18.47
C LYS A 14 3.99 9.30 17.23
N ALA A 15 4.59 8.18 16.91
CA ALA A 15 5.48 8.00 15.76
C ALA A 15 5.48 6.54 15.30
N PHE A 16 5.87 6.29 14.05
CA PHE A 16 6.16 4.95 13.57
C PHE A 16 7.54 4.50 14.06
N LEU A 17 7.70 3.20 14.28
CA LEU A 17 8.99 2.60 14.59
C LEU A 17 9.84 2.49 13.32
N THR A 18 11.14 2.68 13.44
CA THR A 18 12.12 2.35 12.39
C THR A 18 12.27 0.84 12.25
N VAL A 19 12.86 0.37 11.17
CA VAL A 19 13.18 -1.06 10.96
C VAL A 19 14.00 -1.61 12.12
N GLU A 20 15.01 -0.85 12.56
CA GLU A 20 15.87 -1.28 13.67
C GLU A 20 15.11 -1.37 15.00
N GLU A 21 14.27 -0.37 15.31
CA GLU A 21 13.41 -0.38 16.50
C GLU A 21 12.45 -1.59 16.49
N MET A 22 11.86 -1.91 15.32
CA MET A 22 10.97 -3.07 15.17
C MET A 22 11.72 -4.40 15.35
N ASN A 23 12.89 -4.54 14.75
CA ASN A 23 13.71 -5.74 14.86
C ASN A 23 14.15 -5.98 16.32
N GLN A 24 14.63 -4.93 17.00
CA GLN A 24 15.02 -5.00 18.42
C GLN A 24 13.82 -5.40 19.30
N ALA A 25 12.66 -4.81 19.07
CA ALA A 25 11.45 -5.11 19.84
C ALA A 25 10.98 -6.57 19.62
N LEU A 26 11.08 -7.09 18.39
CA LEU A 26 10.73 -8.47 18.07
C LEU A 26 11.69 -9.47 18.72
N LEU A 27 12.99 -9.22 18.66
CA LEU A 27 14.03 -10.03 19.32
C LEU A 27 13.90 -9.98 20.85
N GLN A 28 13.53 -8.83 21.42
CA GLN A 28 13.27 -8.71 22.85
C GLN A 28 12.03 -9.50 23.27
N LEU A 29 10.96 -9.48 22.45
CA LEU A 29 9.76 -10.26 22.70
C LEU A 29 10.07 -11.77 22.79
N ALA A 30 10.92 -12.30 21.94
CA ALA A 30 11.34 -13.71 22.01
C ALA A 30 12.14 -14.03 23.28
N LYS A 31 12.94 -13.08 23.80
CA LYS A 31 13.65 -13.26 25.08
C LYS A 31 12.71 -13.23 26.28
N ASP A 32 11.69 -12.35 26.24
CA ASP A 32 10.71 -12.21 27.32
C ASP A 32 9.74 -13.38 27.38
N TYR A 33 9.46 -14.03 26.24
CA TYR A 33 8.50 -15.13 26.09
C TYR A 33 9.08 -16.33 25.31
N PRO A 34 10.19 -16.94 25.75
CA PRO A 34 10.93 -17.95 24.97
C PRO A 34 10.13 -19.23 24.69
N ASP A 35 9.17 -19.56 25.54
CA ASP A 35 8.29 -20.73 25.37
C ASP A 35 7.13 -20.50 24.40
N LYS A 36 6.90 -19.25 23.96
CA LYS A 36 5.74 -18.85 23.16
C LYS A 36 6.11 -18.22 21.83
N VAL A 37 7.25 -17.55 21.76
CA VAL A 37 7.70 -16.78 20.62
C VAL A 37 9.07 -17.28 20.16
N THR A 38 9.15 -17.65 18.89
CA THR A 38 10.41 -17.94 18.21
C THR A 38 10.61 -16.95 17.10
N VAL A 39 11.70 -16.19 17.13
CA VAL A 39 12.08 -15.28 16.03
C VAL A 39 13.16 -15.93 15.19
N PHE A 40 13.00 -15.89 13.88
CA PHE A 40 13.93 -16.45 12.92
C PHE A 40 14.10 -15.52 11.71
N GLU A 41 15.20 -15.67 10.99
CA GLU A 41 15.46 -15.00 9.74
C GLU A 41 14.74 -15.77 8.61
N ALA A 42 13.66 -15.19 8.05
CA ALA A 42 12.91 -15.78 6.95
C ALA A 42 13.67 -15.67 5.61
N GLY A 43 14.50 -14.64 5.47
CA GLY A 43 15.34 -14.38 4.31
C GLY A 43 16.16 -13.12 4.49
N ARG A 44 16.83 -12.69 3.43
CA ARG A 44 17.58 -11.43 3.36
C ARG A 44 17.10 -10.58 2.22
N SER A 45 17.08 -9.26 2.45
CA SER A 45 16.76 -8.28 1.43
C SER A 45 17.83 -8.21 0.33
N ARG A 46 17.55 -7.51 -0.74
CA ARG A 46 18.48 -7.24 -1.85
C ARG A 46 19.84 -6.67 -1.39
N LYS A 47 19.84 -5.88 -0.30
CA LYS A 47 21.06 -5.31 0.31
C LYS A 47 21.61 -6.16 1.47
N GLY A 48 21.09 -7.38 1.68
CA GLY A 48 21.57 -8.30 2.70
C GLY A 48 21.05 -8.05 4.11
N SER A 49 20.08 -7.14 4.31
CA SER A 49 19.44 -6.92 5.61
C SER A 49 18.58 -8.13 6.01
N PRO A 50 18.57 -8.58 7.26
CA PRO A 50 17.75 -9.71 7.70
C PRO A 50 16.26 -9.35 7.69
N MET A 51 15.42 -10.28 7.23
CA MET A 51 13.97 -10.24 7.29
C MET A 51 13.52 -11.12 8.44
N LEU A 52 13.13 -10.51 9.57
CA LEU A 52 12.75 -11.24 10.77
C LEU A 52 11.26 -11.60 10.77
N CYS A 53 10.98 -12.86 11.12
CA CYS A 53 9.63 -13.36 11.32
C CYS A 53 9.50 -13.98 12.71
N ALA A 54 8.44 -13.63 13.43
CA ALA A 54 8.07 -14.27 14.68
C ALA A 54 7.04 -15.37 14.44
N LYS A 55 7.30 -16.57 14.97
CA LYS A 55 6.31 -17.62 15.12
C LYS A 55 5.74 -17.53 16.53
N VAL A 56 4.41 -17.38 16.65
CA VAL A 56 3.71 -17.26 17.94
C VAL A 56 2.56 -18.26 18.01
N GLY A 57 2.53 -19.05 19.06
CA GLY A 57 1.47 -20.05 19.27
C GLY A 57 1.72 -21.38 18.56
N SER A 58 0.73 -22.29 18.72
CA SER A 58 0.75 -23.68 18.22
C SER A 58 -0.67 -24.17 17.94
N GLY A 59 -1.52 -23.34 17.30
CA GLY A 59 -2.89 -23.69 16.95
C GLY A 59 -2.98 -24.63 15.74
N SER A 60 -4.20 -25.02 15.42
CA SER A 60 -4.51 -26.04 14.40
C SER A 60 -4.35 -25.52 12.96
N LYS A 61 -4.50 -24.21 12.75
CA LYS A 61 -4.34 -23.54 11.45
C LYS A 61 -3.14 -22.58 11.50
N ASN A 62 -2.56 -22.26 10.36
CA ASN A 62 -1.52 -21.24 10.25
C ASN A 62 -2.11 -19.93 9.72
N ALA A 63 -1.55 -18.79 10.18
CA ALA A 63 -1.84 -17.47 9.66
C ALA A 63 -0.53 -16.71 9.44
N LEU A 64 -0.40 -16.06 8.28
CA LEU A 64 0.76 -15.23 7.91
C LEU A 64 0.33 -13.77 7.88
N PHE A 65 1.02 -12.94 8.66
CA PHE A 65 0.87 -11.49 8.71
C PHE A 65 2.17 -10.85 8.28
N TYR A 66 2.13 -9.94 7.31
CA TYR A 66 3.33 -9.18 6.95
C TYR A 66 3.01 -7.73 6.65
N GLY A 67 3.85 -6.85 7.17
CA GLY A 67 3.78 -5.41 6.99
C GLY A 67 4.82 -4.90 6.01
N CYS A 68 4.68 -3.65 5.59
CA CYS A 68 5.54 -2.98 4.64
C CYS A 68 5.81 -3.78 3.36
N PRO A 69 4.80 -4.41 2.70
CA PRO A 69 5.00 -4.93 1.35
C PRO A 69 5.29 -3.79 0.37
N HIS A 70 4.75 -2.62 0.67
CA HIS A 70 5.17 -1.35 0.15
C HIS A 70 5.87 -0.55 1.26
N PRO A 71 7.07 -0.04 1.01
CA PRO A 71 7.94 0.47 2.08
C PRO A 71 7.49 1.79 2.73
N ASN A 72 6.53 2.48 2.13
CA ASN A 72 5.89 3.68 2.67
C ASN A 72 4.68 3.38 3.57
N GLU A 73 4.46 2.12 3.98
CA GLU A 73 3.23 1.64 4.61
C GLU A 73 3.49 1.03 6.00
N PRO A 74 3.99 1.82 6.99
CA PRO A 74 4.42 1.30 8.29
C PRO A 74 3.29 0.97 9.28
N ILE A 75 2.01 1.28 9.01
CA ILE A 75 0.91 0.98 9.96
C ILE A 75 0.85 -0.52 10.22
N GLY A 76 0.95 -1.34 9.16
CA GLY A 76 0.94 -2.79 9.26
C GLY A 76 2.08 -3.35 10.09
N ALA A 77 3.27 -2.75 10.01
CA ALA A 77 4.41 -3.12 10.84
C ALA A 77 4.15 -2.84 12.33
N MET A 78 3.53 -1.69 12.64
CA MET A 78 3.11 -1.36 14.01
C MET A 78 2.07 -2.33 14.54
N MET A 79 1.08 -2.70 13.70
CA MET A 79 0.05 -3.69 14.05
C MET A 79 0.68 -5.06 14.31
N CYS A 80 1.56 -5.54 13.43
CA CYS A 80 2.29 -6.79 13.59
C CYS A 80 3.06 -6.83 14.91
N HIS A 81 3.78 -5.78 15.24
CA HIS A 81 4.53 -5.67 16.50
C HIS A 81 3.61 -5.72 17.71
N TYR A 82 2.51 -4.95 17.69
CA TYR A 82 1.54 -4.94 18.78
C TYR A 82 0.87 -6.32 18.95
N PHE A 83 0.41 -6.91 17.85
CA PHE A 83 -0.32 -8.17 17.88
C PHE A 83 0.56 -9.34 18.34
N ALA A 84 1.80 -9.43 17.88
CA ALA A 84 2.75 -10.43 18.36
C ALA A 84 2.93 -10.38 19.89
N ARG A 85 3.05 -9.17 20.46
CA ARG A 85 3.12 -8.96 21.91
C ARG A 85 1.82 -9.38 22.60
N ALA A 86 0.66 -8.94 22.12
CA ALA A 86 -0.63 -9.29 22.71
C ALA A 86 -0.87 -10.82 22.75
N LEU A 87 -0.48 -11.51 21.68
CA LEU A 87 -0.52 -12.99 21.61
C LEU A 87 0.44 -13.66 22.59
N ALA A 88 1.62 -13.09 22.83
CA ALA A 88 2.60 -13.61 23.77
C ALA A 88 2.15 -13.43 25.23
N GLU A 89 1.52 -12.29 25.53
CA GLU A 89 1.07 -11.91 26.87
C GLU A 89 -0.20 -12.67 27.30
N ASP A 90 -1.11 -13.00 26.38
CA ASP A 90 -2.40 -13.64 26.71
C ASP A 90 -2.54 -15.05 26.15
N ASP A 91 -2.27 -16.05 27.00
CA ASP A 91 -2.40 -17.46 26.67
C ASP A 91 -3.85 -17.88 26.38
N GLY A 92 -4.82 -17.27 27.06
CA GLY A 92 -6.23 -17.57 26.88
C GLY A 92 -6.70 -17.18 25.49
N TYR A 93 -6.45 -15.92 25.13
CA TYR A 93 -6.83 -15.38 23.84
C TYR A 93 -6.11 -16.07 22.67
N ARG A 94 -4.80 -16.30 22.81
CA ARG A 94 -4.02 -17.02 21.80
C ARG A 94 -4.58 -18.42 21.54
N ARG A 95 -4.93 -19.18 22.60
CA ARG A 95 -5.56 -20.50 22.47
C ARG A 95 -6.96 -20.43 21.90
N GLU A 96 -7.73 -19.38 22.24
CA GLU A 96 -9.07 -19.17 21.69
C GLU A 96 -9.03 -18.95 20.18
N LEU A 97 -8.05 -18.20 19.65
CA LEU A 97 -7.89 -18.00 18.22
C LEU A 97 -7.55 -19.31 17.48
N ASP A 98 -6.80 -20.22 18.11
CA ASP A 98 -6.40 -21.54 17.58
C ASP A 98 -5.58 -21.48 16.28
N TYR A 99 -4.70 -20.48 16.18
CA TYR A 99 -3.74 -20.34 15.08
C TYR A 99 -2.30 -20.42 15.55
N THR A 100 -1.43 -20.90 14.67
CA THR A 100 0.00 -20.62 14.70
C THR A 100 0.24 -19.40 13.83
N PHE A 101 0.68 -18.30 14.43
CA PHE A 101 0.90 -17.04 13.75
C PHE A 101 2.36 -16.92 13.29
N TYR A 102 2.54 -16.57 12.02
CA TYR A 102 3.81 -16.14 11.44
C TYR A 102 3.69 -14.64 11.17
N ILE A 103 4.49 -13.85 11.86
CA ILE A 103 4.36 -12.37 11.86
C ILE A 103 5.68 -11.76 11.43
N MET A 104 5.70 -11.14 10.25
CA MET A 104 6.82 -10.42 9.67
C MET A 104 6.49 -8.92 9.61
N PRO A 105 6.98 -8.10 10.55
CA PRO A 105 6.61 -6.68 10.57
C PRO A 105 7.05 -5.90 9.34
N VAL A 106 8.18 -6.26 8.72
CA VAL A 106 8.72 -5.54 7.57
C VAL A 106 9.17 -6.53 6.50
N SER A 107 8.52 -6.51 5.34
CA SER A 107 8.87 -7.35 4.19
C SER A 107 9.77 -6.62 3.19
N ASP A 108 9.61 -5.31 2.91
CA ASP A 108 10.58 -4.50 2.17
C ASP A 108 11.48 -3.71 3.14
N VAL A 109 12.49 -4.38 3.69
CA VAL A 109 13.38 -3.79 4.70
C VAL A 109 14.18 -2.61 4.15
N ASP A 110 14.72 -2.73 2.94
CA ASP A 110 15.60 -1.72 2.36
C ASP A 110 14.82 -0.47 1.95
N GLY A 111 13.64 -0.65 1.36
CA GLY A 111 12.76 0.45 0.99
C GLY A 111 12.17 1.16 2.21
N THR A 112 11.81 0.43 3.27
CA THR A 112 11.26 1.01 4.50
C THR A 112 12.27 1.96 5.16
N LYS A 113 13.56 1.60 5.20
CA LYS A 113 14.63 2.50 5.69
C LYS A 113 14.68 3.82 4.92
N LEU A 114 14.35 3.82 3.63
CA LEU A 114 14.30 5.05 2.83
C LEU A 114 13.09 5.94 3.17
N ASN A 115 12.09 5.43 3.87
CA ASN A 115 10.92 6.19 4.32
C ASN A 115 11.05 6.72 5.77
N GLU A 116 12.02 6.28 6.55
CA GLU A 116 12.13 6.59 7.99
C GLU A 116 12.22 8.09 8.31
N ALA A 117 12.63 8.92 7.33
CA ALA A 117 12.72 10.37 7.52
C ALA A 117 11.39 11.03 7.87
N TRP A 118 10.24 10.46 7.46
CA TRP A 118 8.92 10.99 7.83
C TRP A 118 8.24 10.22 8.99
N PHE A 119 8.79 9.08 9.43
CA PHE A 119 8.17 8.23 10.47
C PHE A 119 8.00 8.91 11.84
N LYS A 120 8.84 9.87 12.12
CA LYS A 120 8.80 10.62 13.40
C LYS A 120 8.05 11.96 13.29
N GLY A 121 7.41 12.22 12.14
CA GLY A 121 6.70 13.47 11.87
C GLY A 121 7.63 14.65 11.50
N PRO A 122 7.07 15.84 11.28
CA PRO A 122 5.65 16.16 11.40
C PRO A 122 4.80 15.45 10.34
N PHE A 123 3.58 15.06 10.72
CA PHE A 123 2.65 14.41 9.81
C PHE A 123 1.88 15.48 9.02
N THR A 124 2.49 15.98 7.94
CA THR A 124 1.90 16.91 6.98
C THR A 124 2.02 16.36 5.57
N ILE A 125 1.15 16.79 4.66
CA ILE A 125 1.16 16.38 3.25
C ILE A 125 2.53 16.69 2.63
N TYR A 126 3.06 17.90 2.85
CA TYR A 126 4.37 18.29 2.34
C TYR A 126 5.49 17.39 2.87
N HIS A 127 5.55 17.17 4.21
CA HIS A 127 6.64 16.39 4.81
C HIS A 127 6.60 14.92 4.38
N TYR A 128 5.41 14.33 4.26
CA TYR A 128 5.24 12.99 3.74
C TYR A 128 5.72 12.91 2.28
N ALA A 129 5.23 13.78 1.41
CA ALA A 129 5.60 13.77 -0.01
C ALA A 129 7.10 13.99 -0.22
N ARG A 130 7.71 14.93 0.53
CA ARG A 130 9.13 15.26 0.45
C ARG A 130 10.06 14.09 0.80
N ASN A 131 9.61 13.20 1.69
CA ASN A 131 10.39 12.07 2.19
C ASN A 131 9.89 10.70 1.72
N PHE A 132 8.91 10.69 0.83
CA PHE A 132 8.32 9.48 0.27
C PHE A 132 9.31 8.67 -0.56
N PHE A 133 9.22 7.34 -0.46
CA PHE A 133 9.88 6.39 -1.34
C PHE A 133 8.97 5.20 -1.62
N ARG A 134 8.88 4.83 -2.90
CA ARG A 134 8.30 3.58 -3.37
C ARG A 134 9.12 3.10 -4.57
N PRO A 135 9.51 1.81 -4.65
CA PRO A 135 10.23 1.28 -5.80
C PRO A 135 9.31 1.12 -7.01
N ALA A 136 9.89 0.96 -8.19
CA ALA A 136 9.14 0.61 -9.40
C ALA A 136 8.37 -0.71 -9.23
N GLY A 137 7.32 -0.94 -10.01
CA GLY A 137 6.45 -2.11 -9.85
C GLY A 137 7.21 -3.43 -9.87
N GLU A 138 8.15 -3.59 -10.80
CA GLU A 138 9.05 -4.74 -10.90
C GLU A 138 10.05 -4.88 -9.75
N GLU A 139 10.05 -3.96 -8.81
CA GLU A 139 10.87 -3.98 -7.59
C GLU A 139 10.02 -3.89 -6.30
N GLN A 140 8.70 -4.03 -6.39
CA GLN A 140 7.80 -4.10 -5.23
C GLN A 140 7.60 -5.55 -4.80
N VAL A 141 7.72 -5.80 -3.51
CA VAL A 141 7.63 -7.17 -2.95
C VAL A 141 6.30 -7.84 -3.31
N GLU A 142 5.19 -7.11 -3.21
CA GLU A 142 3.85 -7.65 -3.50
C GLU A 142 3.62 -7.94 -4.99
N TRP A 143 4.31 -7.24 -5.90
CA TRP A 143 4.11 -7.35 -7.34
C TRP A 143 5.27 -8.05 -8.06
N THR A 144 5.94 -9.00 -7.40
CA THR A 144 7.03 -9.76 -8.02
C THR A 144 6.89 -11.27 -7.83
N PHE A 145 5.69 -11.76 -7.52
CA PHE A 145 5.41 -13.19 -7.58
C PHE A 145 5.38 -13.65 -9.05
N PRO A 146 5.90 -14.87 -9.35
CA PRO A 146 5.95 -15.37 -10.71
C PRO A 146 4.57 -15.59 -11.33
N ILE A 147 4.45 -15.26 -12.62
CA ILE A 147 3.24 -15.53 -13.40
C ILE A 147 3.60 -15.84 -14.85
N GLN A 148 2.81 -16.74 -15.45
CA GLN A 148 2.70 -16.90 -16.88
C GLN A 148 1.23 -16.83 -17.28
N TYR A 149 0.88 -15.86 -18.11
CA TYR A 149 -0.49 -15.67 -18.57
C TYR A 149 -0.51 -15.11 -20.00
N LYS A 150 -1.13 -15.83 -20.93
CA LYS A 150 -1.15 -15.48 -22.36
C LYS A 150 0.28 -15.19 -22.89
N SER A 151 0.54 -13.98 -23.38
CA SER A 151 1.86 -13.55 -23.86
C SER A 151 2.74 -12.94 -22.76
N PHE A 152 2.22 -12.75 -21.55
CA PHE A 152 2.95 -12.17 -20.44
C PHE A 152 3.61 -13.24 -19.56
N THR A 153 4.89 -13.03 -19.29
CA THR A 153 5.65 -13.87 -18.33
C THR A 153 6.49 -12.98 -17.44
N PHE A 154 6.35 -13.16 -16.14
CA PHE A 154 7.23 -12.58 -15.14
C PHE A 154 7.79 -13.70 -14.26
N ASN A 155 9.12 -13.82 -14.19
CA ASN A 155 9.79 -14.82 -13.38
C ASN A 155 11.12 -14.26 -12.81
N ALA A 156 10.99 -13.12 -12.12
CA ALA A 156 12.12 -12.45 -11.48
C ALA A 156 11.74 -12.03 -10.04
N PRO A 157 11.33 -12.98 -9.17
CA PRO A 157 10.95 -12.66 -7.80
C PRO A 157 12.14 -12.06 -7.05
N LEU A 158 11.89 -10.99 -6.31
CA LEU A 158 12.89 -10.38 -5.43
C LEU A 158 13.29 -11.36 -4.32
N PRO A 159 14.48 -11.23 -3.72
CA PRO A 159 14.85 -11.99 -2.54
C PRO A 159 13.80 -11.90 -1.41
N GLU A 160 13.20 -10.73 -1.21
CA GLU A 160 12.13 -10.48 -0.27
C GLU A 160 10.87 -11.28 -0.63
N THR A 161 10.48 -11.29 -1.90
CA THR A 161 9.35 -12.08 -2.40
C THR A 161 9.62 -13.58 -2.29
N GLN A 162 10.86 -14.02 -2.58
CA GLN A 162 11.26 -15.42 -2.38
C GLN A 162 11.16 -15.86 -0.91
N ALA A 163 11.47 -14.97 0.04
CA ALA A 163 11.28 -15.24 1.46
C ALA A 163 9.78 -15.41 1.81
N LEU A 164 8.90 -14.58 1.26
CA LEU A 164 7.45 -14.75 1.40
C LEU A 164 6.95 -16.03 0.74
N MET A 165 7.39 -16.34 -0.49
CA MET A 165 7.06 -17.59 -1.19
C MET A 165 7.43 -18.81 -0.34
N LYS A 166 8.64 -18.81 0.23
CA LYS A 166 9.09 -19.87 1.13
C LYS A 166 8.19 -20.01 2.35
N LEU A 167 7.83 -18.89 3.01
CA LEU A 167 6.91 -18.91 4.14
C LEU A 167 5.54 -19.46 3.74
N LEU A 168 4.98 -19.04 2.60
CA LEU A 168 3.71 -19.54 2.07
C LEU A 168 3.77 -21.05 1.81
N ASP A 169 4.86 -21.53 1.19
CA ASP A 169 5.03 -22.94 0.85
C ASP A 169 5.23 -23.83 2.07
N GLU A 170 6.00 -23.39 3.06
CA GLU A 170 6.30 -24.16 4.26
C GLU A 170 5.14 -24.15 5.27
N THR A 171 4.40 -23.03 5.37
CA THR A 171 3.39 -22.87 6.40
C THR A 171 1.97 -23.15 5.93
N LYS A 172 1.71 -23.06 4.59
CA LYS A 172 0.37 -23.24 4.02
C LYS A 172 -0.72 -22.53 4.83
N PRO A 173 -0.65 -21.19 4.97
CA PRO A 173 -1.54 -20.48 5.87
C PRO A 173 -2.99 -20.54 5.39
N ALA A 174 -3.93 -20.74 6.29
CA ALA A 174 -5.36 -20.58 6.00
C ALA A 174 -5.75 -19.10 5.84
N PHE A 175 -4.95 -18.20 6.43
CA PHE A 175 -5.14 -16.75 6.35
C PHE A 175 -3.84 -16.02 6.10
N ILE A 176 -3.86 -15.12 5.13
CA ILE A 176 -2.78 -14.20 4.79
C ILE A 176 -3.28 -12.77 5.02
N TYR A 177 -2.56 -12.01 5.81
CA TYR A 177 -2.82 -10.59 5.98
C TYR A 177 -1.68 -9.76 5.41
N SER A 178 -1.85 -9.29 4.19
CA SER A 178 -0.98 -8.30 3.56
C SER A 178 -1.41 -6.92 4.01
N LEU A 179 -0.55 -6.25 4.78
CA LEU A 179 -0.92 -5.03 5.50
C LEU A 179 -0.47 -3.80 4.74
N HIS A 180 -1.43 -3.10 4.18
CA HIS A 180 -1.24 -1.96 3.30
C HIS A 180 -1.74 -0.64 3.89
N ASN A 181 -1.39 0.47 3.24
CA ASN A 181 -1.83 1.82 3.59
C ASN A 181 -1.95 2.73 2.37
N GLY A 182 -3.04 3.46 2.28
CA GLY A 182 -3.14 4.63 1.41
C GLY A 182 -2.42 5.86 2.00
N GLY A 183 -1.98 6.79 1.17
CA GLY A 183 -1.45 8.07 1.64
C GLY A 183 -2.57 9.00 2.12
N PHE A 184 -3.55 9.20 1.25
CA PHE A 184 -4.71 10.06 1.45
C PHE A 184 -5.95 9.38 0.90
N GLY A 185 -7.10 9.48 1.59
CA GLY A 185 -8.37 8.91 1.14
C GLY A 185 -9.26 8.45 2.27
N GLY A 186 -9.98 7.36 2.08
CA GLY A 186 -10.78 6.65 3.07
C GLY A 186 -10.27 5.22 3.29
N ALA A 187 -10.96 4.46 4.15
CA ALA A 187 -10.69 3.04 4.34
C ALA A 187 -11.33 2.22 3.23
N PHE A 188 -10.60 1.27 2.68
CA PHE A 188 -11.11 0.25 1.77
C PHE A 188 -10.34 -1.06 1.90
N TRP A 189 -10.87 -2.14 1.31
CA TRP A 189 -10.32 -3.46 1.48
C TRP A 189 -10.30 -4.24 0.17
N TYR A 190 -9.23 -5.04 0.01
CA TYR A 190 -9.22 -6.13 -0.96
C TYR A 190 -9.26 -7.46 -0.22
N ILE A 191 -10.08 -8.39 -0.69
CA ILE A 191 -10.19 -9.72 -0.12
C ILE A 191 -10.24 -10.78 -1.23
N SER A 192 -9.50 -11.89 -1.07
CA SER A 192 -9.36 -12.88 -2.15
C SER A 192 -10.66 -13.63 -2.48
N ARG A 193 -11.59 -13.72 -1.53
CA ARG A 193 -12.92 -14.34 -1.71
C ARG A 193 -13.97 -13.64 -0.85
N ASP A 194 -15.23 -13.74 -1.25
CA ASP A 194 -16.36 -13.17 -0.51
C ASP A 194 -16.48 -13.82 0.88
N MET A 195 -16.45 -13.02 1.94
CA MET A 195 -16.61 -13.42 3.33
C MET A 195 -18.01 -13.16 3.90
N GLY A 196 -18.87 -12.52 3.12
CA GLY A 196 -20.23 -12.17 3.51
C GLY A 196 -20.37 -10.85 4.25
N GLN A 197 -21.55 -10.27 4.17
CA GLN A 197 -21.84 -8.92 4.65
C GLN A 197 -21.55 -8.72 6.15
N GLU A 198 -21.72 -9.76 6.96
CA GLU A 198 -21.45 -9.73 8.40
C GLU A 198 -19.99 -9.32 8.69
N VAL A 199 -19.02 -9.88 7.96
CA VAL A 199 -17.60 -9.52 8.10
C VAL A 199 -17.36 -8.08 7.62
N TYR A 200 -18.03 -7.67 6.55
CA TYR A 200 -17.89 -6.30 6.02
C TYR A 200 -18.48 -5.27 6.98
N ASP A 201 -19.60 -5.57 7.62
CA ASP A 201 -20.21 -4.70 8.64
C ASP A 201 -19.28 -4.52 9.85
N GLU A 202 -18.54 -5.58 10.27
CA GLU A 202 -17.51 -5.44 11.30
C GLU A 202 -16.32 -4.59 10.87
N MET A 203 -15.90 -4.68 9.59
CA MET A 203 -14.84 -3.83 9.03
C MET A 203 -15.27 -2.36 8.99
N TYR A 204 -16.52 -2.09 8.60
CA TYR A 204 -17.09 -0.73 8.62
C TYR A 204 -17.19 -0.20 10.06
N ALA A 205 -17.62 -1.04 11.00
CA ALA A 205 -17.68 -0.66 12.41
C ALA A 205 -16.28 -0.33 12.97
N ALA A 206 -15.25 -1.08 12.58
CA ALA A 206 -13.87 -0.81 12.97
C ALA A 206 -13.37 0.54 12.40
N ALA A 207 -13.63 0.82 11.13
CA ALA A 207 -13.29 2.09 10.51
C ALA A 207 -14.02 3.27 11.19
N ALA A 208 -15.30 3.13 11.46
CA ALA A 208 -16.11 4.14 12.17
C ALA A 208 -15.61 4.40 13.60
N GLN A 209 -15.27 3.35 14.37
CA GLN A 209 -14.67 3.47 15.70
C GLN A 209 -13.32 4.18 15.66
N GLY A 210 -12.51 3.93 14.63
CA GLY A 210 -11.25 4.60 14.39
C GLY A 210 -11.39 6.00 13.78
N THR A 211 -12.62 6.48 13.54
CA THR A 211 -12.93 7.78 12.91
C THR A 211 -12.35 7.93 11.50
N VAL A 212 -12.27 6.84 10.75
CA VAL A 212 -11.82 6.83 9.36
C VAL A 212 -13.03 6.61 8.45
N PRO A 213 -13.36 7.55 7.53
CA PRO A 213 -14.44 7.37 6.57
C PRO A 213 -14.11 6.24 5.58
N LEU A 214 -15.12 5.68 4.93
CA LEU A 214 -14.92 4.75 3.82
C LEU A 214 -14.45 5.52 2.58
N ASP A 215 -13.61 4.89 1.76
CA ASP A 215 -13.29 5.42 0.43
C ASP A 215 -14.45 5.06 -0.53
N LEU A 216 -15.30 6.03 -0.82
CA LEU A 216 -16.44 5.87 -1.72
C LEU A 216 -16.23 6.62 -3.06
N GLY A 217 -14.99 7.02 -3.34
CA GLY A 217 -14.58 7.61 -4.60
C GLY A 217 -14.33 6.57 -5.71
N GLU A 218 -13.39 6.89 -6.58
CA GLU A 218 -12.96 5.95 -7.63
C GLU A 218 -12.10 4.83 -7.03
N PRO A 219 -12.33 3.57 -7.39
CA PRO A 219 -11.41 2.49 -7.01
C PRO A 219 -10.04 2.69 -7.65
N GLU A 220 -8.98 2.23 -6.99
CA GLU A 220 -7.61 2.33 -7.51
C GLU A 220 -7.44 1.71 -8.90
N MET A 221 -8.16 0.61 -9.14
CA MET A 221 -8.13 -0.10 -10.41
C MET A 221 -9.54 -0.16 -11.00
N PRO A 222 -9.74 0.24 -12.26
CA PRO A 222 -11.08 0.35 -12.85
C PRO A 222 -11.79 -0.99 -13.06
N PHE A 223 -11.05 -2.09 -13.02
CA PHE A 223 -11.55 -3.46 -13.29
C PHE A 223 -11.86 -4.27 -12.03
N VAL A 224 -11.73 -3.71 -10.83
CA VAL A 224 -12.03 -4.44 -9.59
C VAL A 224 -13.51 -4.78 -9.46
N VAL A 225 -13.79 -5.92 -8.87
CA VAL A 225 -15.14 -6.41 -8.59
C VAL A 225 -15.51 -6.05 -7.15
N ASN A 226 -16.63 -5.35 -6.98
CA ASN A 226 -17.13 -4.98 -5.66
C ASN A 226 -17.89 -6.15 -5.03
N TYR A 227 -17.54 -6.51 -3.80
CA TYR A 227 -18.37 -7.35 -2.93
C TYR A 227 -19.34 -6.50 -2.09
N SER A 228 -18.91 -5.31 -1.66
CA SER A 228 -19.68 -4.35 -0.90
C SER A 228 -19.05 -2.94 -1.08
N PRO A 229 -19.68 -1.84 -0.67
CA PRO A 229 -19.05 -0.51 -0.74
C PRO A 229 -17.65 -0.51 -0.10
N ALA A 230 -16.65 -0.02 -0.82
CA ALA A 230 -15.24 -0.02 -0.41
C ALA A 230 -14.64 -1.41 -0.09
N VAL A 231 -15.31 -2.52 -0.44
CA VAL A 231 -14.78 -3.89 -0.30
C VAL A 231 -14.73 -4.54 -1.68
N TYR A 232 -13.54 -4.89 -2.11
CA TYR A 232 -13.27 -5.38 -3.45
C TYR A 232 -12.68 -6.78 -3.42
N LYS A 233 -12.94 -7.55 -4.50
CA LYS A 233 -12.17 -8.75 -4.77
C LYS A 233 -10.71 -8.35 -5.02
N MET A 234 -9.77 -9.07 -4.39
CA MET A 234 -8.34 -8.87 -4.63
C MET A 234 -8.03 -9.04 -6.13
N PRO A 235 -7.51 -7.99 -6.80
CA PRO A 235 -7.12 -8.07 -8.20
C PRO A 235 -5.79 -8.82 -8.33
N CYS A 236 -5.55 -9.36 -9.53
CA CYS A 236 -4.31 -10.03 -9.87
C CYS A 236 -3.76 -9.54 -11.21
N ALA A 237 -2.56 -9.99 -11.57
CA ALA A 237 -1.95 -9.58 -12.82
C ALA A 237 -2.76 -10.00 -14.05
N ARG A 238 -3.54 -11.09 -13.98
CA ARG A 238 -4.44 -11.53 -15.08
C ARG A 238 -5.54 -10.51 -15.34
N ASP A 239 -6.15 -9.98 -14.26
CA ASP A 239 -7.22 -8.98 -14.38
C ASP A 239 -6.67 -7.69 -15.03
N MET A 240 -5.44 -7.29 -14.67
CA MET A 240 -4.76 -6.13 -15.26
C MET A 240 -4.42 -6.37 -16.73
N TYR A 241 -3.89 -7.54 -17.07
CA TYR A 241 -3.60 -7.90 -18.45
C TYR A 241 -4.85 -7.87 -19.33
N ASP A 242 -5.96 -8.48 -18.86
CA ASP A 242 -7.23 -8.54 -19.59
C ASP A 242 -7.84 -7.15 -19.78
N PHE A 243 -7.69 -6.25 -18.80
CA PHE A 243 -8.08 -4.86 -18.92
C PHE A 243 -7.28 -4.15 -20.05
N TYR A 244 -5.96 -4.29 -20.05
CA TYR A 244 -5.14 -3.68 -21.11
C TYR A 244 -5.38 -4.32 -22.48
N GLU A 245 -5.61 -5.64 -22.55
CA GLU A 245 -5.96 -6.32 -23.81
C GLU A 245 -7.25 -5.74 -24.42
N LYS A 246 -8.19 -5.36 -23.58
CA LYS A 246 -9.48 -4.82 -24.04
C LYS A 246 -9.42 -3.34 -24.40
N PHE A 247 -8.67 -2.53 -23.65
CA PHE A 247 -8.78 -1.09 -23.71
C PHE A 247 -7.51 -0.37 -24.18
N ALA A 248 -6.34 -1.02 -24.15
CA ALA A 248 -5.11 -0.40 -24.58
C ALA A 248 -4.78 -0.74 -26.04
N PRO A 249 -4.16 0.19 -26.78
CA PRO A 249 -3.59 -0.13 -28.07
C PRO A 249 -2.28 -0.93 -27.89
N GLY A 250 -2.04 -1.91 -28.75
CA GLY A 250 -0.77 -2.64 -28.79
C GLY A 250 -0.72 -3.87 -27.88
N ASN A 251 0.49 -4.19 -27.39
CA ASN A 251 0.72 -5.39 -26.58
C ASN A 251 0.46 -5.11 -25.09
N PRO A 252 -0.54 -5.75 -24.45
CA PRO A 252 -0.84 -5.56 -23.03
C PRO A 252 0.35 -5.82 -22.11
N ALA A 253 1.23 -6.76 -22.46
CA ALA A 253 2.40 -7.10 -21.65
C ALA A 253 3.37 -5.93 -21.45
N GLU A 254 3.40 -4.94 -22.35
CA GLU A 254 4.27 -3.75 -22.24
C GLU A 254 3.77 -2.75 -21.20
N LEU A 255 2.49 -2.84 -20.81
CA LEU A 255 1.88 -1.98 -19.79
C LEU A 255 1.90 -2.61 -18.39
N MET A 256 2.32 -3.88 -18.28
CA MET A 256 2.43 -4.54 -16.98
C MET A 256 3.56 -3.90 -16.15
N MET A 257 3.26 -3.68 -14.86
CA MET A 257 4.16 -3.00 -13.93
C MET A 257 5.04 -3.95 -13.11
N GLY A 258 4.79 -5.24 -13.16
CA GLY A 258 5.48 -6.25 -12.37
C GLY A 258 4.89 -7.63 -12.61
N GLY A 259 5.06 -8.55 -11.68
CA GLY A 259 4.48 -9.90 -11.69
C GLY A 259 3.10 -9.96 -11.04
N ASP A 260 2.80 -11.08 -10.39
CA ASP A 260 1.55 -11.31 -9.66
C ASP A 260 1.70 -11.00 -8.16
N CYS A 261 0.63 -11.21 -7.39
CA CYS A 261 0.54 -10.95 -5.96
C CYS A 261 0.57 -12.24 -5.13
N SER A 262 0.75 -12.09 -3.81
CA SER A 262 0.76 -13.18 -2.84
C SER A 262 -0.54 -13.99 -2.82
N ALA A 263 -1.71 -13.34 -3.06
CA ALA A 263 -3.00 -14.03 -3.13
C ALA A 263 -3.05 -15.05 -4.26
N SER A 264 -2.61 -14.66 -5.46
CA SER A 264 -2.55 -15.55 -6.62
C SER A 264 -1.57 -16.70 -6.41
N TYR A 265 -0.42 -16.42 -5.78
CA TYR A 265 0.60 -17.44 -5.50
C TYR A 265 0.12 -18.47 -4.50
N ALA A 266 -0.53 -18.04 -3.41
CA ALA A 266 -1.06 -18.93 -2.39
C ALA A 266 -2.25 -19.79 -2.88
N GLY A 267 -2.99 -19.33 -3.88
CA GLY A 267 -4.13 -20.02 -4.46
C GLY A 267 -5.40 -19.93 -3.60
N GLU A 268 -6.40 -20.76 -3.93
CA GLU A 268 -7.75 -20.68 -3.36
C GLU A 268 -7.85 -21.21 -1.92
N ASP A 269 -6.88 -21.98 -1.46
CA ASP A 269 -6.89 -22.58 -0.12
C ASP A 269 -6.66 -21.54 0.98
N ALA A 270 -5.98 -20.43 0.67
CA ALA A 270 -5.74 -19.34 1.57
C ALA A 270 -6.74 -18.20 1.38
N ALA A 271 -7.31 -17.68 2.46
CA ALA A 271 -7.97 -16.38 2.40
C ALA A 271 -6.93 -15.27 2.56
N LEU A 272 -6.97 -14.25 1.71
CA LEU A 272 -6.11 -13.07 1.85
C LEU A 272 -6.96 -11.84 2.12
N LEU A 273 -6.51 -11.00 3.04
CA LEU A 273 -7.03 -9.67 3.32
C LEU A 273 -5.94 -8.62 3.09
N VAL A 274 -6.31 -7.55 2.42
CA VAL A 274 -5.62 -6.25 2.40
C VAL A 274 -6.52 -5.24 3.06
N THR A 275 -5.98 -4.43 3.97
CA THR A 275 -6.69 -3.31 4.56
C THR A 275 -5.94 -2.03 4.23
N GLU A 276 -6.53 -1.20 3.39
CA GLU A 276 -5.99 0.09 2.99
C GLU A 276 -6.51 1.19 3.90
N LEU A 277 -5.61 1.83 4.64
CA LEU A 277 -5.95 2.91 5.57
C LEU A 277 -5.10 4.14 5.25
N PRO A 278 -5.71 5.34 5.15
CA PRO A 278 -4.98 6.56 4.86
C PRO A 278 -4.31 7.16 6.09
N TYR A 279 -3.23 7.95 5.90
CA TYR A 279 -2.67 8.80 6.96
C TYR A 279 -3.46 10.09 7.12
N PHE A 280 -4.02 10.57 6.02
CA PHE A 280 -4.77 11.81 5.92
C PHE A 280 -6.11 11.55 5.25
N TYR A 281 -7.17 12.17 5.76
CA TYR A 281 -8.46 12.14 5.12
C TYR A 281 -9.14 13.52 5.11
N ASP A 282 -10.00 13.73 4.14
CA ASP A 282 -10.93 14.86 4.06
C ASP A 282 -12.36 14.28 4.01
N LYS A 283 -13.31 14.93 4.67
CA LYS A 283 -14.69 14.44 4.78
C LYS A 283 -15.43 14.22 3.44
N ARG A 284 -14.88 14.73 2.33
CA ARG A 284 -15.44 14.53 1.00
C ARG A 284 -15.21 13.12 0.46
N VAL A 285 -14.30 12.32 1.03
CA VAL A 285 -13.96 10.97 0.53
C VAL A 285 -15.13 9.98 0.60
N ASP A 286 -16.13 10.19 1.49
CA ASP A 286 -17.33 9.35 1.62
C ASP A 286 -18.63 10.08 1.28
N SER A 287 -18.54 11.29 0.72
CA SER A 287 -19.69 12.12 0.39
C SER A 287 -20.50 11.53 -0.77
N LYS A 288 -21.76 11.25 -0.52
CA LYS A 288 -22.74 10.78 -1.52
C LYS A 288 -23.53 11.92 -2.18
N LYS A 289 -23.10 13.16 -1.97
CA LYS A 289 -23.77 14.33 -2.55
C LYS A 289 -23.57 14.34 -4.07
N PRO A 290 -24.67 14.33 -4.88
CA PRO A 290 -24.57 14.41 -6.32
C PRO A 290 -24.17 15.83 -6.76
N LEU A 291 -23.39 15.90 -7.84
CA LEU A 291 -22.98 17.13 -8.51
C LEU A 291 -23.78 17.32 -9.81
N GLU A 292 -23.76 18.53 -10.37
CA GLU A 292 -24.57 18.91 -11.56
C GLU A 292 -23.94 18.48 -12.90
N TYR A 293 -22.94 17.60 -12.88
CA TYR A 293 -22.26 17.09 -14.07
C TYR A 293 -22.02 15.57 -13.96
N PRO A 294 -21.86 14.88 -15.10
CA PRO A 294 -21.66 13.43 -15.09
C PRO A 294 -20.26 13.05 -14.57
N ARG A 295 -20.15 11.86 -13.95
CA ARG A 295 -18.90 11.27 -13.45
C ARG A 295 -17.78 11.28 -14.51
N LYS A 296 -18.15 11.08 -15.78
CA LYS A 296 -17.23 11.15 -16.93
C LYS A 296 -16.41 12.44 -16.96
N THR A 297 -17.00 13.56 -16.58
CA THR A 297 -16.30 14.88 -16.56
C THR A 297 -15.14 14.88 -15.58
N ALA A 298 -15.35 14.41 -14.35
CA ALA A 298 -14.28 14.33 -13.35
C ALA A 298 -13.22 13.29 -13.74
N ALA A 299 -13.64 12.13 -14.24
CA ALA A 299 -12.73 11.06 -14.64
C ALA A 299 -11.84 11.46 -15.82
N LEU A 300 -12.35 12.15 -16.82
CA LEU A 300 -11.54 12.68 -17.93
C LEU A 300 -10.62 13.81 -17.48
N ALA A 301 -11.10 14.70 -16.58
CA ALA A 301 -10.27 15.76 -16.00
C ALA A 301 -9.06 15.18 -15.22
N ARG A 302 -9.21 14.04 -14.53
CA ARG A 302 -8.11 13.31 -13.90
C ARG A 302 -7.06 12.90 -14.91
N ILE A 303 -7.47 12.37 -16.07
CA ILE A 303 -6.53 11.95 -17.12
C ILE A 303 -5.75 13.16 -17.64
N ASP A 304 -6.43 14.26 -17.93
CA ASP A 304 -5.80 15.47 -18.45
C ASP A 304 -4.83 16.09 -17.42
N LEU A 305 -5.21 16.09 -16.14
CA LEU A 305 -4.37 16.52 -15.02
C LEU A 305 -3.11 15.62 -14.91
N THR A 306 -3.29 14.31 -15.04
CA THR A 306 -2.18 13.35 -14.99
C THR A 306 -1.22 13.53 -16.17
N LEU A 307 -1.73 13.67 -17.40
CA LEU A 307 -0.90 13.87 -18.59
C LEU A 307 -0.11 15.18 -18.50
N SER A 308 -0.73 16.29 -18.07
CA SER A 308 -0.06 17.58 -17.88
C SER A 308 1.05 17.49 -16.84
N HIS A 309 0.81 16.81 -15.72
CA HIS A 309 1.83 16.54 -14.71
C HIS A 309 2.98 15.70 -15.28
N MET A 310 2.66 14.63 -16.01
CA MET A 310 3.65 13.72 -16.58
C MET A 310 4.50 14.38 -17.69
N GLU A 311 3.96 15.33 -18.41
CA GLU A 311 4.75 16.12 -19.38
C GLU A 311 5.87 16.89 -18.66
N LEU A 312 5.54 17.60 -17.58
CA LEU A 312 6.52 18.36 -16.80
C LEU A 312 7.50 17.43 -16.08
N LEU A 313 7.03 16.34 -15.46
CA LEU A 313 7.87 15.35 -14.80
C LEU A 313 8.87 14.72 -15.79
N THR A 314 8.40 14.38 -16.98
CA THR A 314 9.24 13.82 -18.07
C THR A 314 10.34 14.78 -18.50
N LYS A 315 10.06 16.08 -18.57
CA LYS A 315 11.07 17.09 -18.88
C LYS A 315 12.22 17.04 -17.86
N TYR A 316 11.92 17.06 -16.57
CA TYR A 316 12.94 17.01 -15.52
C TYR A 316 13.65 15.65 -15.49
N TYR A 317 12.91 14.55 -15.63
CA TYR A 317 13.49 13.21 -15.70
C TYR A 317 14.53 13.10 -16.83
N LYS A 318 14.18 13.52 -18.06
CA LYS A 318 15.10 13.50 -19.22
C LYS A 318 16.32 14.39 -19.01
N THR A 319 16.17 15.52 -18.32
CA THR A 319 17.28 16.40 -17.97
C THR A 319 18.29 15.72 -17.04
N MET A 320 17.79 14.92 -16.10
CA MET A 320 18.61 14.20 -15.11
C MET A 320 19.15 12.86 -15.64
N GLN A 321 18.42 12.19 -16.55
CA GLN A 321 18.70 10.84 -17.00
C GLN A 321 20.17 10.58 -17.41
N PRO A 322 20.88 11.48 -18.12
CA PRO A 322 22.28 11.24 -18.49
C PRO A 322 23.25 11.19 -17.29
N PHE A 323 22.80 11.59 -16.11
CA PHE A 323 23.61 11.69 -14.90
C PHE A 323 23.24 10.66 -13.84
N TYR A 324 22.21 9.82 -14.09
CA TYR A 324 21.80 8.81 -13.13
C TYR A 324 22.85 7.71 -12.97
N SER A 325 23.19 7.43 -11.72
CA SER A 325 23.93 6.23 -11.37
C SER A 325 23.00 5.01 -11.34
N PRO A 326 23.50 3.80 -11.65
CA PRO A 326 22.70 2.56 -11.61
C PRO A 326 22.09 2.28 -10.24
N ASP A 327 22.72 2.78 -9.18
CA ASP A 327 22.34 2.52 -7.79
C ASP A 327 21.33 3.53 -7.22
N ASN A 328 20.89 4.52 -8.02
CA ASN A 328 19.90 5.50 -7.59
C ASN A 328 18.52 4.83 -7.42
N PRO A 329 18.04 4.61 -6.19
CA PRO A 329 16.79 3.87 -5.97
C PRO A 329 15.55 4.67 -6.38
N PHE A 330 15.65 6.00 -6.44
CA PHE A 330 14.51 6.90 -6.74
C PHE A 330 14.25 7.04 -8.23
N SER A 331 15.26 6.83 -9.08
CA SER A 331 15.15 7.04 -10.53
C SER A 331 14.29 6.02 -11.24
N LYS A 332 14.22 4.78 -10.75
CA LYS A 332 13.52 3.67 -11.40
C LYS A 332 11.99 3.85 -11.41
N MET A 333 11.41 4.32 -10.29
CA MET A 333 9.99 4.63 -10.24
C MET A 333 9.62 5.76 -11.19
N LEU A 334 10.45 6.79 -11.28
CA LEU A 334 10.29 7.89 -12.24
C LEU A 334 10.37 7.38 -13.68
N ALA A 335 11.32 6.49 -13.99
CA ALA A 335 11.45 5.85 -15.29
C ALA A 335 10.18 5.07 -15.66
N MET A 336 9.63 4.29 -14.74
CA MET A 336 8.41 3.52 -14.93
C MET A 336 7.22 4.45 -15.24
N TYR A 337 7.05 5.52 -14.47
CA TYR A 337 5.98 6.49 -14.72
C TYR A 337 6.10 7.13 -16.12
N VAL A 338 7.31 7.56 -16.50
CA VAL A 338 7.55 8.14 -17.84
C VAL A 338 7.24 7.12 -18.95
N ARG A 339 7.59 5.85 -18.76
CA ARG A 339 7.33 4.77 -19.73
C ARG A 339 5.85 4.46 -19.89
N LEU A 340 5.08 4.39 -18.79
CA LEU A 340 3.73 3.84 -18.79
C LEU A 340 2.63 4.90 -18.95
N SER A 341 2.91 6.18 -18.70
CA SER A 341 1.89 7.23 -18.58
C SER A 341 0.96 7.36 -19.79
N SER A 342 1.47 7.31 -20.99
CA SER A 342 0.67 7.47 -22.21
C SER A 342 -0.29 6.29 -22.43
N GLY A 343 0.24 5.06 -22.44
CA GLY A 343 -0.57 3.86 -22.66
C GLY A 343 -1.60 3.63 -21.56
N SER A 344 -1.26 3.91 -20.30
CA SER A 344 -2.19 3.86 -19.19
C SER A 344 -3.30 4.90 -19.33
N ALA A 345 -2.99 6.14 -19.72
CA ALA A 345 -3.98 7.19 -19.95
C ALA A 345 -4.93 6.86 -21.10
N GLU A 346 -4.41 6.33 -22.20
CA GLU A 346 -5.21 5.92 -23.36
C GLU A 346 -6.19 4.78 -23.00
N SER A 347 -5.73 3.75 -22.30
CA SER A 347 -6.59 2.64 -21.86
C SER A 347 -7.69 3.09 -20.91
N GLN A 348 -7.36 3.97 -19.94
CA GLN A 348 -8.35 4.50 -19.02
C GLN A 348 -9.37 5.41 -19.73
N ARG A 349 -8.95 6.22 -20.68
CA ARG A 349 -9.85 7.04 -21.50
C ARG A 349 -10.82 6.17 -22.28
N ALA A 350 -10.31 5.13 -22.96
CA ALA A 350 -11.13 4.19 -23.72
C ALA A 350 -12.16 3.47 -22.82
N TYR A 351 -11.77 3.08 -21.61
CA TYR A 351 -12.68 2.51 -20.63
C TYR A 351 -13.77 3.48 -20.19
N ILE A 352 -13.42 4.71 -19.80
CA ILE A 352 -14.37 5.75 -19.36
C ILE A 352 -15.37 6.07 -20.47
N GLU A 353 -14.94 6.09 -21.73
CA GLU A 353 -15.81 6.39 -22.88
C GLU A 353 -16.81 5.28 -23.19
N GLN A 354 -16.45 4.01 -22.90
CA GLN A 354 -17.28 2.85 -23.21
C GLN A 354 -18.20 2.41 -22.06
N ASP A 355 -17.92 2.77 -20.82
CA ASP A 355 -18.70 2.33 -19.67
C ASP A 355 -19.80 3.36 -19.33
N GLU A 356 -21.07 2.94 -19.49
CA GLU A 356 -22.25 3.79 -19.29
C GLU A 356 -22.38 4.34 -17.87
N ARG A 357 -21.78 3.69 -16.86
CA ARG A 357 -21.78 4.17 -15.46
C ARG A 357 -21.15 5.56 -15.32
N PHE A 358 -20.27 5.97 -16.22
CA PHE A 358 -19.69 7.30 -16.23
C PHE A 358 -20.63 8.40 -16.73
N ASN A 359 -21.79 8.05 -17.27
CA ASN A 359 -22.82 9.03 -17.64
C ASN A 359 -23.76 9.40 -16.46
N GLU A 360 -23.68 8.69 -15.34
CA GLU A 360 -24.43 9.00 -14.13
C GLU A 360 -23.93 10.32 -13.50
N PRO A 361 -24.78 11.02 -12.69
CA PRO A 361 -24.34 12.20 -11.94
C PRO A 361 -23.13 11.88 -11.07
N CYS A 362 -22.09 12.70 -11.14
CA CYS A 362 -20.88 12.54 -10.33
C CYS A 362 -21.21 12.73 -8.85
N LEU A 363 -20.69 11.86 -7.99
CA LEU A 363 -20.69 12.07 -6.55
C LEU A 363 -19.52 12.98 -6.13
N GLU A 364 -19.70 13.73 -5.04
CA GLU A 364 -18.64 14.60 -4.51
C GLU A 364 -17.39 13.78 -4.13
N SER A 365 -17.55 12.54 -3.63
CA SER A 365 -16.43 11.61 -3.37
C SER A 365 -15.68 11.22 -4.65
N GLU A 366 -16.39 10.95 -5.74
CA GLU A 366 -15.79 10.61 -7.04
C GLU A 366 -15.03 11.81 -7.64
N ALA A 367 -15.60 13.01 -7.54
CA ALA A 367 -14.92 14.24 -7.96
C ALA A 367 -13.67 14.51 -7.13
N PHE A 368 -13.76 14.32 -5.80
CA PHE A 368 -12.64 14.46 -4.87
C PHE A 368 -11.52 13.50 -5.18
N SER A 369 -11.84 12.23 -5.39
CA SER A 369 -10.87 11.19 -5.77
C SER A 369 -10.17 11.52 -7.11
N ASN A 370 -10.94 11.93 -8.11
CA ASN A 370 -10.39 12.25 -9.43
C ASN A 370 -9.50 13.51 -9.44
N ILE A 371 -9.69 14.46 -8.55
CA ILE A 371 -8.97 15.74 -8.59
C ILE A 371 -8.02 15.89 -7.40
N GLN A 372 -8.53 15.98 -6.17
CA GLN A 372 -7.69 16.30 -5.01
C GLN A 372 -6.75 15.15 -4.64
N MET A 373 -7.24 13.91 -4.62
CA MET A 373 -6.38 12.76 -4.34
C MET A 373 -5.33 12.57 -5.45
N THR A 374 -5.69 12.75 -6.72
CA THR A 374 -4.73 12.72 -7.82
C THR A 374 -3.61 13.74 -7.62
N ARG A 375 -3.93 14.97 -7.25
CA ARG A 375 -2.94 16.01 -6.96
C ARG A 375 -2.06 15.65 -5.76
N PHE A 376 -2.63 15.05 -4.72
CA PHE A 376 -1.83 14.56 -3.60
C PHE A 376 -0.78 13.53 -4.07
N TYR A 377 -1.18 12.53 -4.86
CA TYR A 377 -0.24 11.52 -5.36
C TYR A 377 0.81 12.10 -6.34
N GLN A 378 0.49 13.17 -7.05
CA GLN A 378 1.46 13.90 -7.88
C GLN A 378 2.56 14.59 -7.06
N LEU A 379 2.28 15.01 -5.81
CA LEU A 379 3.31 15.54 -4.91
C LEU A 379 4.39 14.50 -4.60
N LEU A 380 4.01 13.21 -4.49
CA LEU A 380 4.95 12.13 -4.23
C LEU A 380 6.00 11.98 -5.34
N ASN A 381 5.60 12.23 -6.59
CA ASN A 381 6.50 12.19 -7.74
C ASN A 381 7.55 13.30 -7.66
N TRP A 382 7.17 14.51 -7.21
CA TRP A 382 8.13 15.58 -6.96
C TRP A 382 9.08 15.24 -5.82
N GLY A 383 8.58 14.64 -4.74
CA GLY A 383 9.44 14.15 -3.67
C GLY A 383 10.47 13.13 -4.15
N LEU A 384 10.08 12.17 -4.98
CA LEU A 384 11.00 11.21 -5.61
C LEU A 384 12.03 11.89 -6.51
N MET A 385 11.62 12.92 -7.31
CA MET A 385 12.51 13.69 -8.19
C MET A 385 13.58 14.41 -7.39
N ILE A 386 13.19 15.11 -6.33
CA ILE A 386 14.10 15.82 -5.43
C ILE A 386 15.10 14.85 -4.79
N ARG A 387 14.61 13.74 -4.25
CA ARG A 387 15.46 12.72 -3.61
C ARG A 387 16.38 12.02 -4.59
N SER A 388 15.93 11.83 -5.83
CA SER A 388 16.76 11.34 -6.92
C SER A 388 17.92 12.27 -7.21
N ALA A 389 17.68 13.59 -7.28
CA ALA A 389 18.71 14.61 -7.45
C ALA A 389 19.67 14.66 -6.24
N GLU A 390 19.16 14.56 -5.02
CA GLU A 390 19.97 14.52 -3.80
C GLU A 390 20.90 13.31 -3.75
N PHE A 391 20.41 12.16 -4.19
CA PHE A 391 21.23 10.96 -4.27
C PHE A 391 22.44 11.17 -5.20
N GLU A 392 22.21 11.69 -6.41
CA GLU A 392 23.31 11.99 -7.34
C GLU A 392 24.27 13.06 -6.80
N LEU A 393 23.74 14.10 -6.15
CA LEU A 393 24.54 15.17 -5.56
C LEU A 393 25.42 14.69 -4.41
N SER A 394 25.05 13.61 -3.73
CA SER A 394 25.90 13.00 -2.69
C SER A 394 27.16 12.31 -3.27
N HIS A 395 27.15 12.00 -4.57
CA HIS A 395 28.26 11.35 -5.28
C HIS A 395 28.96 12.29 -6.26
N ASN A 396 28.24 13.24 -6.86
CA ASN A 396 28.72 14.14 -7.91
C ASN A 396 28.25 15.55 -7.71
N ASN A 397 29.15 16.55 -7.89
CA ASN A 397 28.82 17.96 -7.77
C ASN A 397 28.25 18.52 -9.09
N SER A 398 27.09 18.02 -9.54
CA SER A 398 26.45 18.42 -10.78
C SER A 398 25.63 19.71 -10.61
N ALA A 399 25.92 20.73 -11.46
CA ALA A 399 25.12 21.96 -11.50
C ALA A 399 23.70 21.69 -12.01
N VAL A 400 23.53 20.75 -12.95
CA VAL A 400 22.22 20.34 -13.47
C VAL A 400 21.35 19.75 -12.36
N MET A 401 21.91 18.84 -11.55
CA MET A 401 21.19 18.21 -10.45
C MET A 401 20.79 19.23 -9.37
N ARG A 402 21.64 20.21 -9.07
CA ARG A 402 21.28 21.30 -8.15
C ARG A 402 20.10 22.11 -8.66
N GLN A 403 20.18 22.55 -9.93
CA GLN A 403 19.10 23.30 -10.54
C GLN A 403 17.79 22.54 -10.54
N VAL A 404 17.78 21.27 -10.98
CA VAL A 404 16.57 20.45 -10.97
C VAL A 404 16.04 20.28 -9.54
N LYS A 405 16.90 20.00 -8.56
CA LYS A 405 16.50 19.90 -7.16
C LYS A 405 15.82 21.18 -6.67
N GLU A 406 16.42 22.34 -6.90
CA GLU A 406 15.89 23.64 -6.46
C GLU A 406 14.54 23.94 -7.12
N GLU A 407 14.44 23.80 -8.45
CA GLU A 407 13.19 24.05 -9.19
C GLU A 407 12.07 23.08 -8.77
N THR A 408 12.38 21.80 -8.58
CA THR A 408 11.36 20.81 -8.20
C THR A 408 10.97 20.91 -6.71
N GLU A 409 11.87 21.37 -5.83
CA GLU A 409 11.54 21.71 -4.44
C GLU A 409 10.56 22.91 -4.36
N GLU A 410 10.75 23.93 -5.22
CA GLU A 410 9.81 25.05 -5.32
C GLU A 410 8.45 24.61 -5.83
N ILE A 411 8.41 23.73 -6.85
CA ILE A 411 7.16 23.17 -7.38
C ILE A 411 6.44 22.35 -6.28
N LEU A 412 7.13 21.42 -5.61
CA LEU A 412 6.55 20.62 -4.55
C LEU A 412 5.93 21.50 -3.46
N ARG A 413 6.66 22.54 -3.02
CA ARG A 413 6.19 23.46 -1.98
C ARG A 413 4.95 24.23 -2.43
N ALA A 414 5.00 24.81 -3.62
CA ALA A 414 3.88 25.59 -4.17
C ALA A 414 2.61 24.74 -4.37
N GLU A 415 2.77 23.53 -4.92
CA GLU A 415 1.62 22.64 -5.13
C GLU A 415 1.07 22.07 -3.79
N ALA A 416 1.93 21.74 -2.82
CA ALA A 416 1.50 21.32 -1.50
C ALA A 416 0.75 22.44 -0.77
N ASP A 417 1.29 23.67 -0.74
CA ASP A 417 0.65 24.84 -0.14
C ASP A 417 -0.72 25.16 -0.77
N LYS A 418 -0.83 24.96 -2.10
CA LYS A 418 -2.09 25.14 -2.82
C LYS A 418 -3.11 24.06 -2.44
N LEU A 419 -2.68 22.82 -2.42
CA LEU A 419 -3.55 21.68 -2.06
C LEU A 419 -4.00 21.78 -0.60
N GLU A 420 -3.12 22.10 0.34
CA GLU A 420 -3.46 22.25 1.77
C GLU A 420 -4.49 23.36 2.03
N LYS A 421 -4.52 24.42 1.21
CA LYS A 421 -5.54 25.47 1.30
C LYS A 421 -6.92 25.03 0.81
N GLU A 422 -6.98 24.04 -0.07
CA GLU A 422 -8.21 23.51 -0.66
C GLU A 422 -8.78 22.34 0.17
N LEU A 423 -7.97 21.72 1.01
CA LEU A 423 -8.34 20.58 1.84
C LEU A 423 -8.73 21.00 3.26
N ASP A 424 -9.73 20.29 3.81
CA ASP A 424 -10.04 20.29 5.24
C ASP A 424 -9.64 18.92 5.81
N TYR A 425 -8.32 18.63 5.76
CA TYR A 425 -7.84 17.31 6.09
C TYR A 425 -7.48 17.14 7.56
N SER A 426 -7.63 15.92 8.03
CA SER A 426 -7.23 15.47 9.35
C SER A 426 -6.15 14.40 9.27
N VAL A 427 -5.25 14.41 10.27
CA VAL A 427 -4.27 13.33 10.47
C VAL A 427 -4.89 12.29 11.38
N ILE A 428 -4.87 11.02 10.97
CA ILE A 428 -5.45 9.94 11.74
C ILE A 428 -4.43 9.46 12.78
N PRO A 429 -4.82 9.36 14.08
CA PRO A 429 -3.94 8.82 15.10
C PRO A 429 -3.48 7.38 14.78
N ILE A 430 -2.17 7.11 14.91
CA ILE A 430 -1.59 5.78 14.61
C ILE A 430 -2.29 4.67 15.40
N LYS A 431 -2.66 4.92 16.66
CA LYS A 431 -3.44 3.99 17.48
C LYS A 431 -4.73 3.55 16.80
N ASN A 432 -5.46 4.48 16.17
CA ASN A 432 -6.73 4.18 15.50
C ASN A 432 -6.49 3.31 14.27
N LEU A 433 -5.47 3.63 13.47
CA LEU A 433 -5.10 2.86 12.27
C LEU A 433 -4.69 1.43 12.62
N VAL A 434 -3.85 1.26 13.65
CA VAL A 434 -3.47 -0.07 14.17
C VAL A 434 -4.70 -0.85 14.66
N GLY A 435 -5.61 -0.14 15.35
CA GLY A 435 -6.85 -0.74 15.86
C GLY A 435 -7.78 -1.24 14.76
N ILE A 436 -7.93 -0.46 13.68
CA ILE A 436 -8.76 -0.85 12.53
C ILE A 436 -8.17 -2.08 11.84
N GLN A 437 -6.86 -2.05 11.50
CA GLN A 437 -6.20 -3.21 10.87
C GLN A 437 -6.33 -4.46 11.73
N LEU A 438 -6.06 -4.37 13.02
CA LEU A 438 -6.17 -5.52 13.92
C LEU A 438 -7.62 -6.02 13.98
N SER A 439 -8.60 -5.13 14.13
CA SER A 439 -10.02 -5.52 14.19
C SER A 439 -10.46 -6.25 12.92
N CYS A 440 -10.11 -5.73 11.73
CA CYS A 440 -10.44 -6.37 10.45
C CYS A 440 -9.80 -7.76 10.31
N GLY A 441 -8.52 -7.90 10.68
CA GLY A 441 -7.85 -9.21 10.68
C GLY A 441 -8.51 -10.22 11.60
N LEU A 442 -8.90 -9.79 12.80
CA LEU A 442 -9.60 -10.65 13.76
C LEU A 442 -10.97 -11.11 13.25
N SER A 443 -11.73 -10.21 12.60
CA SER A 443 -13.03 -10.58 11.99
C SER A 443 -12.89 -11.70 10.95
N VAL A 444 -11.86 -11.63 10.10
CA VAL A 444 -11.60 -12.67 9.10
C VAL A 444 -11.12 -13.97 9.77
N LEU A 445 -10.21 -13.90 10.76
CA LEU A 445 -9.73 -15.08 11.48
C LEU A 445 -10.89 -15.84 12.17
N GLU A 446 -11.78 -15.10 12.84
CA GLU A 446 -12.96 -15.66 13.53
C GLU A 446 -13.93 -16.29 12.53
N LYS A 447 -14.16 -15.66 11.37
CA LYS A 447 -14.97 -16.21 10.28
C LYS A 447 -14.39 -17.52 9.74
N LEU A 448 -13.08 -17.53 9.45
CA LEU A 448 -12.38 -18.73 8.94
C LEU A 448 -12.30 -19.88 9.94
N LYS A 449 -12.40 -19.59 11.23
CA LYS A 449 -12.48 -20.62 12.27
C LYS A 449 -13.84 -21.31 12.29
N SER A 450 -14.90 -20.59 11.89
CA SER A 450 -16.28 -21.12 11.85
C SER A 450 -16.60 -21.91 10.57
N LEU A 451 -15.74 -21.84 9.56
CA LEU A 451 -15.81 -22.62 8.30
C LEU A 451 -15.00 -23.92 8.40
#